data_4a75057132896096a20e10849435b040
#
_entry.id   4a75057132896096a20e10849435b040
#
_cell.length_a   1.000
_cell.length_b   1.000
_cell.length_c   1.000
_cell.angle_alpha   90.00
_cell.angle_beta   90.00
_cell.angle_gamma   90.00
#
_symmetry.space_group_name_H-M   'P 1'
#
loop_
_entity.id
_entity.type
_entity.pdbx_description
1 polymer ?
#
loop_
_entity_poly.entity_id
_entity_poly.type
_entity_poly.pdbx_seq_one_letter_code
_entity_poly.pdbx_strand_id
1 'polypeptide(L)'
;VKAQPTARAERRVALQALLACPTGSIGCLGDDDVKAVTDDFPHVIEEPVYYCGYYSPKSYGGNSYFVRHAAGNWLIDAPKFVAPLVRRLEALGGVAHFFLTHRDDVADADRFAAHFHAHRVIHRAELSSQPGAEVVLDGGGPWALAPGFLAIPTPGHTEGHCALLVQDRFLFTGDHLDWDRDKQRLAASENYCWYSWPQQADSMRRLADYRFEWVLPGHGQRVRLPADEMRAEVLRLADEMRSGEV
;
A
#
# COMPACT_ATOMS: atom_id res chain seq x y z
N VAL A 1 -1.88 -11.72 -22.72
CA VAL A 1 -0.77 -10.88 -23.22
C VAL A 1 -1.18 -10.29 -24.56
N LYS A 2 -1.27 -8.96 -24.66
CA LYS A 2 -1.66 -8.26 -25.91
C LYS A 2 -0.49 -8.24 -26.92
N ALA A 3 0.76 -8.14 -26.42
CA ALA A 3 1.98 -8.15 -27.21
C ALA A 3 3.15 -8.65 -26.37
N GLN A 4 4.16 -9.21 -27.02
CA GLN A 4 5.43 -9.55 -26.37
C GLN A 4 6.33 -8.31 -26.32
N PRO A 5 7.08 -8.09 -25.23
CA PRO A 5 8.01 -6.98 -25.13
C PRO A 5 9.17 -7.17 -26.12
N THR A 6 9.47 -6.15 -26.90
CA THR A 6 10.53 -6.20 -27.92
C THR A 6 11.72 -5.30 -27.57
N ALA A 7 11.43 -4.09 -27.06
CA ALA A 7 12.46 -3.16 -26.64
C ALA A 7 13.08 -3.56 -25.29
N ARG A 8 14.35 -3.22 -25.07
CA ARG A 8 15.07 -3.53 -23.81
C ARG A 8 14.34 -3.00 -22.58
N ALA A 9 13.79 -1.78 -22.66
CA ALA A 9 13.04 -1.17 -21.57
C ALA A 9 11.74 -1.95 -21.26
N GLU A 10 10.99 -2.34 -22.31
CA GLU A 10 9.77 -3.15 -22.17
C GLU A 10 10.05 -4.52 -21.56
N ARG A 11 11.15 -5.18 -21.99
CA ARG A 11 11.59 -6.46 -21.42
C ARG A 11 11.92 -6.31 -19.94
N ARG A 12 12.60 -5.23 -19.53
CA ARG A 12 12.90 -4.96 -18.12
C ARG A 12 11.62 -4.84 -17.28
N VAL A 13 10.63 -4.08 -17.75
CA VAL A 13 9.32 -3.92 -17.09
C VAL A 13 8.57 -5.26 -17.02
N ALA A 14 8.62 -6.08 -18.08
CA ALA A 14 7.99 -7.41 -18.08
C ALA A 14 8.67 -8.36 -17.08
N LEU A 15 10.00 -8.31 -16.93
CA LEU A 15 10.73 -9.08 -15.93
C LEU A 15 10.43 -8.59 -14.50
N GLN A 16 10.26 -7.28 -14.29
CA GLN A 16 9.80 -6.74 -13.02
C GLN A 16 8.39 -7.24 -12.67
N ALA A 17 7.46 -7.26 -13.65
CA ALA A 17 6.12 -7.82 -13.47
C ALA A 17 6.15 -9.32 -13.14
N LEU A 18 7.11 -10.08 -13.73
CA LEU A 18 7.33 -11.49 -13.39
C LEU A 18 7.75 -11.66 -11.92
N LEU A 19 8.68 -10.81 -11.42
CA LEU A 19 9.11 -10.85 -10.02
C LEU A 19 8.01 -10.41 -9.06
N ALA A 20 7.17 -9.47 -9.49
CA ALA A 20 6.05 -8.97 -8.69
C ALA A 20 4.82 -9.91 -8.71
N CYS A 21 4.77 -10.92 -9.60
CA CYS A 21 3.61 -11.80 -9.73
C CYS A 21 3.39 -12.67 -8.48
N PRO A 22 2.28 -12.52 -7.73
CA PRO A 22 2.05 -13.24 -6.48
C PRO A 22 1.85 -14.75 -6.70
N THR A 23 1.29 -15.11 -7.85
CA THR A 23 0.91 -16.49 -8.20
C THR A 23 1.97 -17.21 -9.02
N GLY A 24 3.04 -16.51 -9.46
CA GLY A 24 4.05 -17.07 -10.36
C GLY A 24 3.51 -17.43 -11.75
N SER A 25 2.39 -16.81 -12.16
CA SER A 25 1.74 -17.12 -13.46
C SER A 25 2.43 -16.49 -14.65
N ILE A 26 3.37 -15.57 -14.43
CA ILE A 26 4.17 -14.94 -15.48
C ILE A 26 5.48 -15.70 -15.59
N GLY A 27 5.80 -16.21 -16.79
CA GLY A 27 7.02 -16.92 -17.10
C GLY A 27 7.82 -16.21 -18.20
N CYS A 28 9.11 -16.57 -18.31
CA CYS A 28 9.99 -16.18 -19.40
C CYS A 28 10.39 -17.44 -20.17
N LEU A 29 10.23 -17.44 -21.50
CA LEU A 29 10.57 -18.54 -22.36
C LEU A 29 11.96 -18.37 -23.04
N GLY A 30 12.58 -17.20 -22.88
CA GLY A 30 13.88 -16.88 -23.47
C GLY A 30 15.01 -16.90 -22.42
N ASP A 31 16.20 -16.51 -22.89
CA ASP A 31 17.41 -16.40 -22.08
C ASP A 31 17.51 -15.06 -21.31
N ASP A 32 16.38 -14.38 -21.08
CA ASP A 32 16.37 -13.13 -20.34
C ASP A 32 16.83 -13.36 -18.89
N ASP A 33 17.78 -12.55 -18.45
CA ASP A 33 18.32 -12.63 -17.08
C ASP A 33 17.36 -11.96 -16.08
N VAL A 34 16.50 -12.78 -15.48
CA VAL A 34 15.58 -12.34 -14.40
C VAL A 34 16.35 -11.75 -13.21
N LYS A 35 17.59 -12.21 -12.95
CA LYS A 35 18.41 -11.71 -11.85
C LYS A 35 18.81 -10.24 -12.06
N ALA A 36 18.94 -9.81 -13.32
CA ALA A 36 19.30 -8.42 -13.63
C ALA A 36 18.28 -7.37 -13.17
N VAL A 37 17.07 -7.80 -12.80
CA VAL A 37 16.00 -6.91 -12.33
C VAL A 37 15.63 -7.13 -10.85
N THR A 38 16.30 -8.03 -10.14
CA THR A 38 16.02 -8.30 -8.72
C THR A 38 16.31 -7.08 -7.84
N ASP A 39 17.30 -6.28 -8.21
CA ASP A 39 17.72 -5.09 -7.48
C ASP A 39 16.95 -3.82 -7.90
N ASP A 40 15.98 -3.93 -8.80
CA ASP A 40 15.10 -2.81 -9.18
C ASP A 40 14.10 -2.46 -8.10
N PHE A 41 13.86 -3.38 -7.17
CA PHE A 41 12.98 -3.15 -6.02
C PHE A 41 13.77 -2.94 -4.72
N PRO A 42 13.31 -2.02 -3.84
CA PRO A 42 12.14 -1.17 -4.01
C PRO A 42 12.38 -0.09 -5.08
N HIS A 43 11.36 0.17 -5.89
CA HIS A 43 11.39 1.13 -7.00
C HIS A 43 10.88 2.50 -6.53
N VAL A 44 11.64 3.57 -6.83
CA VAL A 44 11.24 4.94 -6.47
C VAL A 44 9.94 5.32 -7.18
N ILE A 45 8.91 5.70 -6.42
CA ILE A 45 7.72 6.38 -6.95
C ILE A 45 8.00 7.87 -7.05
N GLU A 46 8.26 8.48 -5.92
CA GLU A 46 8.73 9.85 -5.73
C GLU A 46 9.34 9.93 -4.33
N GLU A 47 10.56 10.47 -4.21
CA GLU A 47 11.23 10.56 -2.90
C GLU A 47 10.34 11.26 -1.85
N PRO A 48 10.23 10.72 -0.67
CA PRO A 48 10.97 9.58 -0.09
C PRO A 48 10.26 8.21 -0.22
N VAL A 49 9.29 8.05 -1.13
CA VAL A 49 8.40 6.91 -1.24
C VAL A 49 8.83 5.95 -2.34
N TYR A 50 8.87 4.66 -2.01
CA TYR A 50 9.25 3.56 -2.87
C TYR A 50 8.18 2.48 -2.89
N TYR A 51 8.07 1.79 -4.00
CA TYR A 51 7.22 0.62 -4.21
C TYR A 51 8.05 -0.65 -4.05
N CYS A 52 7.63 -1.56 -3.15
CA CYS A 52 8.43 -2.74 -2.81
C CYS A 52 8.41 -3.84 -3.87
N GLY A 53 7.36 -3.94 -4.68
CA GLY A 53 7.17 -5.11 -5.55
C GLY A 53 7.04 -6.40 -4.72
N TYR A 54 7.37 -7.55 -5.33
CA TYR A 54 7.37 -8.86 -4.65
C TYR A 54 6.08 -9.14 -3.88
N TYR A 55 4.96 -9.13 -4.59
CA TYR A 55 3.64 -9.41 -4.01
C TYR A 55 3.60 -10.74 -3.28
N SER A 56 2.90 -10.75 -2.17
CA SER A 56 2.66 -11.98 -1.41
C SER A 56 1.30 -12.59 -1.76
N PRO A 57 1.23 -13.90 -2.02
CA PRO A 57 -0.07 -14.58 -2.13
C PRO A 57 -0.85 -14.58 -0.82
N LYS A 58 -0.17 -14.36 0.33
CA LYS A 58 -0.82 -14.27 1.65
C LYS A 58 -1.59 -12.97 1.85
N SER A 59 -1.30 -11.94 1.05
CA SER A 59 -2.02 -10.66 0.98
C SER A 59 -2.70 -10.51 -0.37
N TYR A 60 -3.15 -11.58 -0.98
CA TYR A 60 -3.85 -11.59 -2.27
C TYR A 60 -3.16 -10.80 -3.40
N GLY A 61 -1.86 -10.54 -3.25
CA GLY A 61 -1.08 -9.74 -4.19
C GLY A 61 -1.08 -8.24 -3.91
N GLY A 62 -1.32 -7.86 -2.67
CA GLY A 62 -1.34 -6.46 -2.24
C GLY A 62 -0.02 -5.72 -2.49
N ASN A 63 -0.14 -4.44 -2.79
CA ASN A 63 0.97 -3.51 -2.89
C ASN A 63 1.54 -3.22 -1.51
N SER A 64 2.85 -3.01 -1.46
CA SER A 64 3.55 -2.57 -0.26
C SER A 64 4.53 -1.46 -0.60
N TYR A 65 4.82 -0.61 0.38
CA TYR A 65 5.61 0.58 0.15
C TYR A 65 6.67 0.74 1.22
N PHE A 66 7.76 1.39 0.85
CA PHE A 66 8.83 1.76 1.76
C PHE A 66 9.00 3.28 1.73
N VAL A 67 9.12 3.90 2.91
CA VAL A 67 9.31 5.34 3.05
C VAL A 67 10.58 5.60 3.83
N ARG A 68 11.49 6.36 3.24
CA ARG A 68 12.69 6.84 3.94
C ARG A 68 12.35 7.98 4.89
N HIS A 69 12.86 7.89 6.11
CA HIS A 69 12.66 8.93 7.11
C HIS A 69 13.89 9.05 8.03
N ALA A 70 14.25 10.28 8.40
CA ALA A 70 15.46 10.55 9.18
C ALA A 70 15.46 9.90 10.58
N ALA A 71 14.28 9.74 11.19
CA ALA A 71 14.11 9.09 12.49
C ALA A 71 13.82 7.57 12.39
N GLY A 72 14.09 6.95 11.25
CA GLY A 72 13.85 5.53 10.99
C GLY A 72 12.85 5.33 9.86
N ASN A 73 13.19 4.42 8.94
CA ASN A 73 12.38 4.15 7.75
C ASN A 73 11.13 3.34 8.10
N TRP A 74 10.11 3.49 7.26
CA TRP A 74 8.80 2.84 7.40
C TRP A 74 8.56 1.84 6.28
N LEU A 75 8.04 0.67 6.60
CA LEU A 75 7.41 -0.25 5.66
C LEU A 75 5.89 -0.15 5.85
N ILE A 76 5.14 -0.08 4.76
CA ILE A 76 3.68 0.01 4.77
C ILE A 76 3.13 -1.20 4.01
N ASP A 77 2.34 -1.99 4.69
CA ASP A 77 1.85 -3.30 4.31
C ASP A 77 2.97 -4.27 3.87
N ALA A 78 2.70 -5.56 3.90
CA ALA A 78 3.78 -6.53 3.84
C ALA A 78 4.02 -7.10 2.43
N PRO A 79 5.20 -6.88 1.84
CA PRO A 79 5.63 -7.62 0.68
C PRO A 79 5.99 -9.06 1.06
N LYS A 80 6.22 -9.90 0.06
CA LYS A 80 6.85 -11.21 0.26
C LYS A 80 8.27 -11.04 0.80
N PHE A 81 8.61 -11.78 1.86
CA PHE A 81 9.96 -11.76 2.44
C PHE A 81 10.93 -12.54 1.56
N VAL A 82 11.68 -11.84 0.73
CA VAL A 82 12.67 -12.42 -0.19
C VAL A 82 14.04 -11.75 -0.02
N ALA A 83 15.10 -12.55 -0.11
CA ALA A 83 16.46 -12.08 0.14
C ALA A 83 16.91 -10.88 -0.72
N PRO A 84 16.57 -10.76 -2.02
CA PRO A 84 16.91 -9.55 -2.77
C PRO A 84 16.30 -8.28 -2.19
N LEU A 85 15.00 -8.28 -1.87
CA LEU A 85 14.33 -7.12 -1.29
C LEU A 85 14.91 -6.76 0.10
N VAL A 86 15.12 -7.77 0.96
CA VAL A 86 15.69 -7.56 2.30
C VAL A 86 17.05 -6.87 2.21
N ARG A 87 17.97 -7.38 1.37
CA ARG A 87 19.29 -6.73 1.18
C ARG A 87 19.19 -5.28 0.68
N ARG A 88 18.21 -5.00 -0.20
CA ARG A 88 18.00 -3.63 -0.69
C ARG A 88 17.46 -2.72 0.39
N LEU A 89 16.54 -3.19 1.22
CA LEU A 89 16.04 -2.44 2.38
C LEU A 89 17.16 -2.20 3.41
N GLU A 90 18.02 -3.19 3.68
CA GLU A 90 19.23 -3.03 4.52
C GLU A 90 20.15 -1.92 3.97
N ALA A 91 20.42 -1.94 2.65
CA ALA A 91 21.24 -0.93 1.99
C ALA A 91 20.64 0.49 2.04
N LEU A 92 19.32 0.60 2.18
CA LEU A 92 18.59 1.86 2.35
C LEU A 92 18.47 2.30 3.82
N GLY A 93 19.10 1.58 4.75
CA GLY A 93 19.11 1.91 6.19
C GLY A 93 18.17 1.07 7.06
N GLY A 94 17.65 -0.03 6.53
CA GLY A 94 16.75 -0.95 7.26
C GLY A 94 15.33 -0.40 7.41
N VAL A 95 14.54 -1.09 8.24
CA VAL A 95 13.15 -0.76 8.58
C VAL A 95 13.05 -0.60 10.09
N ALA A 96 12.61 0.56 10.57
CA ALA A 96 12.41 0.82 11.99
C ALA A 96 10.94 0.68 12.40
N HIS A 97 10.03 1.01 11.49
CA HIS A 97 8.59 0.99 11.73
C HIS A 97 7.88 0.26 10.61
N PHE A 98 6.83 -0.46 10.96
CA PHE A 98 6.03 -1.23 10.03
C PHE A 98 4.55 -0.92 10.26
N PHE A 99 3.97 -0.10 9.40
CA PHE A 99 2.55 0.23 9.45
C PHE A 99 1.73 -0.80 8.66
N LEU A 100 0.72 -1.36 9.30
CA LEU A 100 -0.23 -2.30 8.70
C LEU A 100 -1.59 -1.61 8.61
N THR A 101 -2.08 -1.41 7.40
CA THR A 101 -3.34 -0.70 7.16
C THR A 101 -4.53 -1.48 7.71
N HIS A 102 -4.52 -2.81 7.56
CA HIS A 102 -5.55 -3.73 8.02
C HIS A 102 -5.06 -5.19 8.06
N ARG A 103 -5.93 -6.12 8.44
CA ARG A 103 -5.61 -7.54 8.69
C ARG A 103 -5.24 -8.35 7.46
N ASP A 104 -5.67 -7.96 6.26
CA ASP A 104 -5.53 -8.80 5.07
C ASP A 104 -4.15 -8.64 4.40
N ASP A 105 -3.47 -7.51 4.62
CA ASP A 105 -2.18 -7.17 4.01
C ASP A 105 -0.97 -7.38 4.93
N VAL A 106 -1.09 -8.25 5.92
CA VAL A 106 -0.03 -8.53 6.90
C VAL A 106 1.04 -9.52 6.42
N ALA A 107 0.74 -10.36 5.45
CA ALA A 107 1.64 -11.33 4.77
C ALA A 107 2.81 -11.85 5.63
N ASP A 108 4.04 -11.41 5.32
CA ASP A 108 5.28 -11.79 6.02
C ASP A 108 5.74 -10.72 7.03
N ALA A 109 4.83 -9.91 7.59
CA ALA A 109 5.15 -8.82 8.53
C ALA A 109 5.99 -9.29 9.72
N ASP A 110 5.67 -10.45 10.30
CA ASP A 110 6.42 -11.02 11.43
C ASP A 110 7.90 -11.27 11.07
N ARG A 111 8.16 -11.73 9.84
CA ARG A 111 9.52 -12.02 9.37
C ARG A 111 10.32 -10.73 9.18
N PHE A 112 9.70 -9.69 8.61
CA PHE A 112 10.32 -8.37 8.47
C PHE A 112 10.57 -7.75 9.85
N ALA A 113 9.57 -7.77 10.74
CA ALA A 113 9.71 -7.23 12.09
C ALA A 113 10.83 -7.91 12.87
N ALA A 114 10.91 -9.25 12.83
CA ALA A 114 11.96 -10.01 13.49
C ALA A 114 13.36 -9.72 12.89
N HIS A 115 13.46 -9.61 11.55
CA HIS A 115 14.74 -9.38 10.87
C HIS A 115 15.31 -7.98 11.13
N PHE A 116 14.46 -6.95 11.08
CA PHE A 116 14.88 -5.56 11.24
C PHE A 116 14.72 -5.03 12.67
N HIS A 117 14.15 -5.82 13.59
CA HIS A 117 13.71 -5.36 14.92
C HIS A 117 12.74 -4.18 14.82
N ALA A 118 11.88 -4.19 13.80
CA ALA A 118 10.96 -3.12 13.50
C ALA A 118 9.70 -3.18 14.38
N HIS A 119 9.19 -2.02 14.78
CA HIS A 119 7.95 -1.91 15.53
C HIS A 119 6.75 -1.92 14.59
N ARG A 120 5.90 -2.97 14.68
CA ARG A 120 4.65 -3.05 13.93
C ARG A 120 3.60 -2.17 14.58
N VAL A 121 2.92 -1.39 13.75
CA VAL A 121 1.82 -0.51 14.13
C VAL A 121 0.55 -1.03 13.48
N ILE A 122 -0.48 -1.34 14.27
CA ILE A 122 -1.77 -1.82 13.78
C ILE A 122 -2.90 -1.35 14.68
N HIS A 123 -4.12 -1.21 14.14
CA HIS A 123 -5.29 -0.88 14.93
C HIS A 123 -5.74 -2.07 15.80
N ARG A 124 -6.31 -1.79 16.99
CA ARG A 124 -6.75 -2.81 17.95
C ARG A 124 -7.72 -3.83 17.36
N ALA A 125 -8.66 -3.40 16.53
CA ALA A 125 -9.62 -4.32 15.91
C ALA A 125 -8.98 -5.29 14.90
N GLU A 126 -7.76 -5.01 14.43
CA GLU A 126 -6.99 -5.86 13.51
C GLU A 126 -5.91 -6.69 14.23
N LEU A 127 -5.75 -6.53 15.54
CA LEU A 127 -4.66 -7.12 16.33
C LEU A 127 -4.62 -8.65 16.25
N SER A 128 -5.73 -9.31 16.00
CA SER A 128 -5.79 -10.78 15.85
C SER A 128 -4.92 -11.30 14.70
N SER A 129 -4.68 -10.50 13.67
CA SER A 129 -3.79 -10.84 12.56
C SER A 129 -2.30 -10.66 12.88
N GLN A 130 -1.98 -9.84 13.91
CA GLN A 130 -0.64 -9.54 14.39
C GLN A 130 -0.60 -9.47 15.92
N PRO A 131 -0.85 -10.59 16.64
CA PRO A 131 -1.05 -10.58 18.10
C PRO A 131 0.15 -10.12 18.92
N GLY A 132 1.33 -10.05 18.29
CA GLY A 132 2.56 -9.53 18.92
C GLY A 132 2.96 -8.15 18.45
N ALA A 133 2.07 -7.36 17.84
CA ALA A 133 2.40 -6.02 17.37
C ALA A 133 2.80 -5.09 18.54
N GLU A 134 3.89 -4.36 18.35
CA GLU A 134 4.55 -3.55 19.38
C GLU A 134 3.78 -2.23 19.66
N VAL A 135 3.06 -1.70 18.67
CA VAL A 135 2.27 -0.47 18.78
C VAL A 135 0.83 -0.74 18.34
N VAL A 136 -0.10 -0.63 19.27
CA VAL A 136 -1.52 -0.85 19.02
C VAL A 136 -2.26 0.47 19.06
N LEU A 137 -2.85 0.87 17.93
CA LEU A 137 -3.70 2.06 17.84
C LEU A 137 -5.07 1.73 18.45
N ASP A 138 -5.53 2.55 19.37
CA ASP A 138 -6.80 2.35 20.09
C ASP A 138 -7.62 3.63 20.11
N GLY A 139 -8.95 3.48 20.08
CA GLY A 139 -9.88 4.61 20.07
C GLY A 139 -10.12 5.20 18.67
N GLY A 140 -10.58 6.45 18.61
CA GLY A 140 -11.10 7.08 17.39
C GLY A 140 -10.07 7.81 16.52
N GLY A 141 -8.78 7.90 16.94
CA GLY A 141 -7.75 8.64 16.19
C GLY A 141 -8.12 10.07 15.80
N PRO A 142 -7.44 10.69 14.83
CA PRO A 142 -6.22 10.21 14.19
C PRO A 142 -5.00 10.20 15.12
N TRP A 143 -3.95 9.44 14.80
CA TRP A 143 -2.75 9.30 15.64
C TRP A 143 -1.52 9.81 14.91
N ALA A 144 -0.83 10.80 15.49
CA ALA A 144 0.49 11.23 15.04
C ALA A 144 1.53 10.18 15.46
N LEU A 145 2.12 9.46 14.51
CA LEU A 145 3.06 8.37 14.75
C LEU A 145 4.51 8.85 14.78
N ALA A 146 4.82 9.83 13.92
CA ALA A 146 6.11 10.49 13.80
C ALA A 146 5.91 11.86 13.14
N PRO A 147 6.92 12.75 13.12
CA PRO A 147 6.83 13.98 12.35
C PRO A 147 6.46 13.72 10.88
N GLY A 148 5.31 14.25 10.46
CA GLY A 148 4.79 14.05 9.11
C GLY A 148 4.12 12.70 8.85
N PHE A 149 3.89 11.86 9.86
CA PHE A 149 3.18 10.57 9.74
C PHE A 149 1.91 10.57 10.59
N LEU A 150 0.77 10.52 9.94
CA LEU A 150 -0.55 10.54 10.58
C LEU A 150 -1.34 9.30 10.18
N ALA A 151 -1.67 8.43 11.13
CA ALA A 151 -2.60 7.33 10.92
C ALA A 151 -4.04 7.87 11.06
N ILE A 152 -4.84 7.64 10.05
CA ILE A 152 -6.23 8.12 9.94
C ILE A 152 -7.14 6.90 9.99
N PRO A 153 -8.06 6.79 10.97
CA PRO A 153 -9.02 5.69 10.99
C PRO A 153 -9.98 5.80 9.81
N THR A 154 -10.03 4.75 9.01
CA THR A 154 -10.91 4.62 7.85
C THR A 154 -11.69 3.31 7.90
N PRO A 155 -12.50 3.08 8.98
CA PRO A 155 -13.30 1.86 9.07
C PRO A 155 -14.26 1.74 7.89
N GLY A 156 -14.46 0.50 7.45
CA GLY A 156 -15.35 0.17 6.34
C GLY A 156 -14.95 -1.11 5.66
N HIS A 157 -13.83 -1.15 4.94
CA HIS A 157 -13.29 -2.39 4.39
C HIS A 157 -13.10 -3.43 5.49
N THR A 158 -12.40 -3.09 6.56
CA THR A 158 -12.40 -3.81 7.84
C THR A 158 -12.71 -2.84 8.99
N GLU A 159 -13.00 -3.37 10.18
CA GLU A 159 -13.37 -2.57 11.35
C GLU A 159 -12.25 -1.62 11.78
N GLY A 160 -11.02 -2.11 11.79
CA GLY A 160 -9.84 -1.36 12.24
C GLY A 160 -8.99 -0.79 11.12
N HIS A 161 -9.54 -0.73 9.89
CA HIS A 161 -8.79 -0.19 8.76
C HIS A 161 -8.31 1.24 9.03
N CYS A 162 -7.03 1.49 8.74
CA CYS A 162 -6.41 2.81 8.88
C CYS A 162 -5.61 3.15 7.62
N ALA A 163 -5.82 4.35 7.09
CA ALA A 163 -4.92 4.93 6.09
C ALA A 163 -3.74 5.62 6.78
N LEU A 164 -2.60 5.71 6.10
CA LEU A 164 -1.43 6.45 6.57
C LEU A 164 -1.16 7.65 5.66
N LEU A 165 -1.24 8.85 6.21
CA LEU A 165 -0.87 10.08 5.52
C LEU A 165 0.57 10.45 5.87
N VAL A 166 1.39 10.67 4.84
CA VAL A 166 2.79 11.05 4.98
C VAL A 166 3.04 12.41 4.33
N GLN A 167 3.58 13.36 5.13
CA GLN A 167 3.99 14.71 4.70
C GLN A 167 2.88 15.53 4.02
N ASP A 168 1.61 15.34 4.41
CA ASP A 168 0.43 15.97 3.78
C ASP A 168 0.42 15.82 2.26
N ARG A 169 0.98 14.71 1.76
CA ARG A 169 1.20 14.49 0.34
C ARG A 169 0.92 13.07 -0.13
N PHE A 170 1.34 12.05 0.61
CA PHE A 170 1.23 10.64 0.23
C PHE A 170 0.23 9.94 1.13
N LEU A 171 -0.90 9.50 0.58
CA LEU A 171 -1.89 8.72 1.31
C LEU A 171 -1.79 7.24 0.91
N PHE A 172 -1.38 6.40 1.87
CA PHE A 172 -1.41 4.94 1.76
C PHE A 172 -2.79 4.48 2.23
N THR A 173 -3.57 3.97 1.29
CA THR A 173 -5.01 3.80 1.47
C THR A 173 -5.42 2.37 1.84
N GLY A 174 -4.46 1.42 1.89
CA GLY A 174 -4.84 0.01 1.99
C GLY A 174 -5.90 -0.32 0.95
N ASP A 175 -6.96 -0.98 1.36
CA ASP A 175 -8.06 -1.40 0.49
C ASP A 175 -9.29 -0.49 0.57
N HIS A 176 -9.07 0.76 0.99
CA HIS A 176 -10.15 1.73 1.15
C HIS A 176 -10.58 2.36 -0.19
N LEU A 177 -9.62 2.71 -1.05
CA LEU A 177 -9.82 3.27 -2.40
C LEU A 177 -8.58 3.06 -3.27
N ASP A 178 -8.80 3.08 -4.58
CA ASP A 178 -7.77 3.01 -5.60
C ASP A 178 -8.09 3.89 -6.81
N TRP A 179 -7.33 3.77 -7.89
CA TRP A 179 -7.56 4.47 -9.15
C TRP A 179 -8.06 3.51 -10.23
N ASP A 180 -9.27 3.75 -10.73
CA ASP A 180 -9.79 3.08 -11.92
C ASP A 180 -9.16 3.71 -13.18
N ARG A 181 -8.22 2.98 -13.79
CA ARG A 181 -7.54 3.47 -15.00
C ARG A 181 -8.45 3.57 -16.21
N ASP A 182 -9.46 2.73 -16.30
CA ASP A 182 -10.35 2.70 -17.45
C ASP A 182 -11.35 3.87 -17.38
N LYS A 183 -11.84 4.18 -16.20
CA LYS A 183 -12.75 5.29 -15.95
C LYS A 183 -12.02 6.61 -15.63
N GLN A 184 -10.69 6.57 -15.42
CA GLN A 184 -9.85 7.73 -15.07
C GLN A 184 -10.38 8.49 -13.83
N ARG A 185 -10.70 7.78 -12.76
CA ARG A 185 -11.25 8.33 -11.53
C ARG A 185 -10.92 7.47 -10.30
N LEU A 186 -11.06 8.03 -9.10
CA LEU A 186 -11.01 7.25 -7.88
C LEU A 186 -12.18 6.28 -7.81
N ALA A 187 -11.91 5.08 -7.27
CA ALA A 187 -12.88 4.01 -7.12
C ALA A 187 -12.75 3.32 -5.76
N ALA A 188 -13.83 2.70 -5.33
CA ALA A 188 -13.91 1.75 -4.23
C ALA A 188 -14.88 0.64 -4.63
N SER A 189 -14.82 -0.52 -3.96
CA SER A 189 -15.67 -1.66 -4.32
C SER A 189 -16.41 -2.18 -3.09
N GLU A 190 -17.74 -2.19 -3.16
CA GLU A 190 -18.61 -2.79 -2.13
C GLU A 190 -18.40 -4.31 -2.03
N ASN A 191 -18.08 -4.99 -3.16
CA ASN A 191 -17.83 -6.42 -3.19
C ASN A 191 -16.62 -6.87 -2.35
N TYR A 192 -15.71 -5.95 -2.05
CA TYR A 192 -14.53 -6.19 -1.21
C TYR A 192 -14.60 -5.43 0.13
N CYS A 193 -15.79 -5.00 0.55
CA CYS A 193 -16.01 -4.37 1.85
C CYS A 193 -16.52 -5.43 2.85
N TRP A 194 -15.64 -5.86 3.77
CA TRP A 194 -15.93 -6.97 4.68
C TRP A 194 -16.67 -6.55 5.95
N TYR A 195 -16.63 -5.26 6.30
CA TYR A 195 -17.22 -4.79 7.54
C TYR A 195 -18.46 -3.92 7.35
N SER A 196 -18.32 -2.74 6.71
CA SER A 196 -19.46 -1.82 6.58
C SER A 196 -19.27 -0.82 5.45
N TRP A 197 -20.01 -1.01 4.36
CA TRP A 197 -19.98 -0.08 3.22
C TRP A 197 -20.42 1.35 3.59
N PRO A 198 -21.49 1.58 4.39
CA PRO A 198 -21.84 2.92 4.84
C PRO A 198 -20.73 3.61 5.64
N GLN A 199 -20.03 2.86 6.51
CA GLN A 199 -18.89 3.43 7.25
C GLN A 199 -17.70 3.71 6.33
N GLN A 200 -17.48 2.90 5.28
CA GLN A 200 -16.47 3.17 4.29
C GLN A 200 -16.75 4.46 3.54
N ALA A 201 -18.00 4.73 3.14
CA ALA A 201 -18.42 5.98 2.54
C ALA A 201 -18.24 7.19 3.47
N ASP A 202 -18.53 7.03 4.76
CA ASP A 202 -18.30 8.08 5.77
C ASP A 202 -16.80 8.34 5.99
N SER A 203 -15.99 7.29 6.00
CA SER A 203 -14.54 7.37 6.08
C SER A 203 -13.95 8.04 4.85
N MET A 204 -14.45 7.68 3.64
CA MET A 204 -14.08 8.34 2.38
C MET A 204 -14.30 9.85 2.46
N ARG A 205 -15.47 10.27 2.90
CA ARG A 205 -15.78 11.71 3.01
C ARG A 205 -14.85 12.43 3.98
N ARG A 206 -14.48 11.81 5.12
CA ARG A 206 -13.52 12.39 6.08
C ARG A 206 -12.12 12.54 5.51
N LEU A 207 -11.69 11.72 4.55
CA LEU A 207 -10.39 11.89 3.89
C LEU A 207 -10.29 13.22 3.13
N ALA A 208 -11.40 13.81 2.69
CA ALA A 208 -11.41 15.13 2.05
C ALA A 208 -11.02 16.29 2.99
N ASP A 209 -10.95 16.07 4.30
CA ASP A 209 -10.49 17.05 5.30
C ASP A 209 -8.95 17.12 5.36
N TYR A 210 -8.26 16.17 4.70
CA TYR A 210 -6.80 16.09 4.66
C TYR A 210 -6.29 16.50 3.28
N ARG A 211 -5.09 17.08 3.27
CA ARG A 211 -4.40 17.42 2.02
C ARG A 211 -3.48 16.27 1.60
N PHE A 212 -3.62 15.78 0.37
CA PHE A 212 -2.69 14.85 -0.25
C PHE A 212 -2.75 14.93 -1.78
N GLU A 213 -1.70 14.44 -2.45
CA GLU A 213 -1.56 14.42 -3.91
C GLU A 213 -1.49 13.00 -4.46
N TRP A 214 -1.04 12.04 -3.64
CA TRP A 214 -0.92 10.65 -4.02
C TRP A 214 -1.93 9.77 -3.29
N VAL A 215 -2.56 8.88 -4.04
CA VAL A 215 -3.26 7.68 -3.55
C VAL A 215 -2.38 6.47 -3.86
N LEU A 216 -2.01 5.73 -2.82
CA LEU A 216 -1.11 4.58 -2.83
C LEU A 216 -1.83 3.38 -2.20
N PRO A 217 -2.62 2.62 -3.00
CA PRO A 217 -3.50 1.59 -2.48
C PRO A 217 -2.78 0.26 -2.17
N GLY A 218 -3.37 -0.55 -1.31
CA GLY A 218 -3.01 -1.95 -1.10
C GLY A 218 -3.35 -2.79 -2.34
N HIS A 219 -4.53 -2.63 -2.88
CA HIS A 219 -4.92 -3.25 -4.15
C HIS A 219 -5.33 -2.18 -5.18
N GLY A 220 -5.10 -2.46 -6.47
CA GLY A 220 -5.44 -1.54 -7.56
C GLY A 220 -4.31 -0.63 -7.99
N GLN A 221 -4.66 0.48 -8.62
CA GLN A 221 -3.71 1.39 -9.24
C GLN A 221 -3.47 2.63 -8.39
N ARG A 222 -2.23 3.08 -8.34
CA ARG A 222 -1.87 4.35 -7.72
C ARG A 222 -2.07 5.51 -8.69
N VAL A 223 -2.32 6.70 -8.15
CA VAL A 223 -2.48 7.93 -8.92
C VAL A 223 -1.89 9.13 -8.18
N ARG A 224 -1.44 10.10 -8.95
CA ARG A 224 -1.12 11.44 -8.47
C ARG A 224 -2.02 12.46 -9.17
N LEU A 225 -2.66 13.30 -8.37
CA LEU A 225 -3.44 14.45 -8.83
C LEU A 225 -3.01 15.70 -8.03
N PRO A 226 -3.20 16.90 -8.57
CA PRO A 226 -3.15 18.12 -7.75
C PRO A 226 -4.09 17.99 -6.54
N ALA A 227 -3.70 18.54 -5.39
CA ALA A 227 -4.44 18.32 -4.13
C ALA A 227 -5.93 18.73 -4.20
N ASP A 228 -6.24 19.81 -4.93
CA ASP A 228 -7.62 20.26 -5.08
C ASP A 228 -8.45 19.31 -5.96
N GLU A 229 -7.86 18.77 -7.03
CA GLU A 229 -8.48 17.73 -7.86
C GLU A 229 -8.66 16.43 -7.07
N MET A 230 -7.65 16.04 -6.30
CA MET A 230 -7.72 14.86 -5.44
C MET A 230 -8.87 14.99 -4.43
N ARG A 231 -8.99 16.15 -3.79
CA ARG A 231 -10.09 16.43 -2.86
C ARG A 231 -11.46 16.34 -3.55
N ALA A 232 -11.58 16.88 -4.76
CA ALA A 232 -12.84 16.83 -5.54
C ALA A 232 -13.21 15.37 -5.90
N GLU A 233 -12.23 14.56 -6.31
CA GLU A 233 -12.41 13.13 -6.61
C GLU A 233 -12.83 12.31 -5.37
N VAL A 234 -12.22 12.58 -4.21
CA VAL A 234 -12.62 11.93 -2.95
C VAL A 234 -14.06 12.26 -2.58
N LEU A 235 -14.48 13.52 -2.70
CA LEU A 235 -15.86 13.92 -2.41
C LEU A 235 -16.85 13.31 -3.39
N ARG A 236 -16.52 13.32 -4.70
CA ARG A 236 -17.35 12.66 -5.73
C ARG A 236 -17.55 11.17 -5.39
N LEU A 237 -16.45 10.45 -5.10
CA LEU A 237 -16.53 9.02 -4.77
C LEU A 237 -17.36 8.79 -3.50
N ALA A 238 -17.18 9.60 -2.46
CA ALA A 238 -17.98 9.49 -1.25
C ALA A 238 -19.48 9.70 -1.48
N ASP A 239 -19.85 10.61 -2.38
CA ASP A 239 -21.25 10.86 -2.73
C ASP A 239 -21.82 9.71 -3.57
N GLU A 240 -21.08 9.17 -4.55
CA GLU A 240 -21.47 7.97 -5.31
C GLU A 240 -21.64 6.74 -4.42
N MET A 241 -20.73 6.50 -3.47
CA MET A 241 -20.84 5.40 -2.51
C MET A 241 -22.12 5.48 -1.68
N ARG A 242 -22.56 6.69 -1.33
CA ARG A 242 -23.80 6.90 -0.56
C ARG A 242 -25.07 6.77 -1.40
N SER A 243 -25.02 7.16 -2.68
CA SER A 243 -26.16 7.04 -3.59
C SER A 243 -26.32 5.64 -4.18
N GLY A 244 -25.31 4.79 -4.07
CA GLY A 244 -25.30 3.44 -4.68
C GLY A 244 -24.99 3.48 -6.18
N GLU A 245 -24.27 4.50 -6.66
CA GLU A 245 -23.90 4.70 -8.07
C GLU A 245 -22.47 4.22 -8.42
N VAL A 246 -21.82 3.49 -7.52
CA VAL A 246 -20.42 3.00 -7.67
C VAL A 246 -20.35 1.74 -8.52
#